data_0bdb7c545cf4024a46bdb68c27567fd9
#
_entry.id   0bdb7c545cf4024a46bdb68c27567fd9
#
_cell.length_a   1.000
_cell.length_b   1.000
_cell.length_c   1.000
_cell.angle_alpha   90.00
_cell.angle_beta   90.00
_cell.angle_gamma   90.00
#
_symmetry.space_group_name_H-M   'P 1'
#
loop_
_entity.id
_entity.type
_entity.pdbx_description
1 polymer ?
#
loop_
_entity_poly.entity_id
_entity_poly.type
_entity_poly.pdbx_seq_one_letter_code
_entity_poly.pdbx_strand_id
1 'polypeptide(L)'
;MNDVVARAAPGFRPKVAVVLGSGLGGFADEVKTVATISYGELPDFPQTTVGGHAGKLVLGHIGPTPVAVLQGRAHYYERGRADEMNGAIDALAGLGCETLLQTNAAGSLRLDMPPGSAMVITDHINFTGGNPLFGVGSGNKRFVDMVDAYDPTLVKSLLMAAKQANILCHEGVYMWFSGPSFETPAEIRAARILGADAVGMSTAPETILARHAGMKVAAVSLMTNYAAGLVPGTLAHDQTIAVASSASGDVRRLLRLFLEQY
;
A
#
# COMPACT_ATOMS: atom_id res chain seq x y z
N MET A 1 -13.86 -5.84 -16.04
CA MET A 1 -12.66 -6.56 -15.59
C MET A 1 -12.84 -8.08 -15.54
N ASN A 2 -13.91 -8.64 -14.97
CA ASN A 2 -14.07 -10.10 -14.82
C ASN A 2 -13.90 -10.87 -16.14
N ASP A 3 -14.36 -10.35 -17.27
CA ASP A 3 -14.24 -11.01 -18.57
C ASP A 3 -12.79 -11.03 -19.10
N VAL A 4 -12.01 -9.97 -18.81
CA VAL A 4 -10.58 -9.90 -19.20
C VAL A 4 -9.79 -10.89 -18.37
N VAL A 5 -9.99 -10.90 -17.06
CA VAL A 5 -9.34 -11.85 -16.13
C VAL A 5 -9.77 -13.28 -16.43
N ALA A 6 -11.05 -13.53 -16.68
CA ALA A 6 -11.55 -14.89 -17.00
C ALA A 6 -10.95 -15.45 -18.29
N ARG A 7 -10.63 -14.59 -19.27
CA ARG A 7 -9.91 -15.00 -20.50
C ARG A 7 -8.44 -15.26 -20.26
N ALA A 8 -7.77 -14.39 -19.48
CA ALA A 8 -6.32 -14.48 -19.23
C ALA A 8 -5.98 -15.59 -18.21
N ALA A 9 -6.84 -15.83 -17.24
CA ALA A 9 -6.64 -16.81 -16.16
C ALA A 9 -7.97 -17.52 -15.83
N PRO A 10 -8.44 -18.44 -16.67
CA PRO A 10 -9.73 -19.13 -16.48
C PRO A 10 -9.80 -19.84 -15.13
N GLY A 11 -10.83 -19.53 -14.34
CA GLY A 11 -11.08 -20.15 -13.04
C GLY A 11 -10.17 -19.67 -11.91
N PHE A 12 -9.19 -18.80 -12.15
CA PHE A 12 -8.32 -18.28 -11.11
C PHE A 12 -9.10 -17.40 -10.12
N ARG A 13 -8.89 -17.61 -8.82
CA ARG A 13 -9.54 -16.87 -7.74
C ARG A 13 -8.47 -16.42 -6.73
N PRO A 14 -7.98 -15.16 -6.83
CA PRO A 14 -7.03 -14.63 -5.86
C PRO A 14 -7.71 -14.42 -4.51
N LYS A 15 -7.01 -14.75 -3.43
CA LYS A 15 -7.44 -14.47 -2.06
C LYS A 15 -6.90 -13.15 -1.52
N VAL A 16 -5.67 -12.82 -1.90
CA VAL A 16 -4.99 -11.60 -1.44
C VAL A 16 -4.68 -10.71 -2.64
N ALA A 17 -5.13 -9.47 -2.56
CA ALA A 17 -4.68 -8.40 -3.43
C ALA A 17 -3.45 -7.74 -2.80
N VAL A 18 -2.38 -7.53 -3.58
CA VAL A 18 -1.16 -6.85 -3.13
C VAL A 18 -0.95 -5.59 -3.94
N VAL A 19 -0.91 -4.42 -3.29
CA VAL A 19 -0.59 -3.14 -3.96
C VAL A 19 0.85 -2.76 -3.65
N LEU A 20 1.69 -2.74 -4.70
CA LEU A 20 3.10 -2.40 -4.58
C LEU A 20 3.33 -0.89 -4.68
N GLY A 21 4.04 -0.36 -3.70
CA GLY A 21 4.50 1.02 -3.67
C GLY A 21 5.81 1.23 -4.43
N SER A 22 6.25 2.49 -4.49
CA SER A 22 7.50 2.91 -5.14
C SER A 22 8.69 2.12 -4.62
N GLY A 23 9.54 1.63 -5.52
CA GLY A 23 10.72 0.82 -5.22
C GLY A 23 10.46 -0.65 -4.89
N LEU A 24 9.20 -1.07 -4.75
CA LEU A 24 8.83 -2.44 -4.38
C LEU A 24 8.30 -3.27 -5.57
N GLY A 25 8.29 -2.70 -6.78
CA GLY A 25 7.77 -3.36 -7.99
C GLY A 25 8.39 -4.73 -8.30
N GLY A 26 9.67 -4.95 -7.92
CA GLY A 26 10.37 -6.22 -8.10
C GLY A 26 9.79 -7.39 -7.28
N PHE A 27 8.88 -7.16 -6.32
CA PHE A 27 8.18 -8.26 -5.65
C PHE A 27 7.32 -9.07 -6.61
N ALA A 28 6.80 -8.45 -7.67
CA ALA A 28 6.01 -9.17 -8.67
C ALA A 28 6.78 -10.27 -9.40
N ASP A 29 8.11 -10.19 -9.45
CA ASP A 29 8.97 -11.22 -10.04
C ASP A 29 9.04 -12.50 -9.19
N GLU A 30 8.64 -12.44 -7.91
CA GLU A 30 8.57 -13.58 -7.00
C GLU A 30 7.28 -14.38 -7.15
N VAL A 31 6.29 -13.84 -7.88
CA VAL A 31 5.01 -14.51 -8.13
C VAL A 31 5.20 -15.63 -9.13
N LYS A 32 4.76 -16.85 -8.79
CA LYS A 32 4.57 -17.91 -9.78
C LYS A 32 3.39 -17.53 -10.67
N THR A 33 3.70 -16.77 -11.72
CA THR A 33 2.73 -16.10 -12.56
C THR A 33 1.86 -17.07 -13.36
N VAL A 34 0.54 -16.84 -13.31
CA VAL A 34 -0.47 -17.47 -14.16
C VAL A 34 -0.81 -16.56 -15.34
N ALA A 35 -1.00 -15.27 -15.08
CA ALA A 35 -1.27 -14.26 -16.11
C ALA A 35 -0.75 -12.89 -15.71
N THR A 36 -0.42 -12.06 -16.70
CA THR A 36 -0.11 -10.64 -16.52
C THR A 36 -0.99 -9.84 -17.47
N ILE A 37 -1.65 -8.80 -16.95
CA ILE A 37 -2.60 -7.97 -17.68
C ILE A 37 -2.20 -6.51 -17.49
N SER A 38 -2.11 -5.73 -18.57
CA SER A 38 -1.87 -4.28 -18.47
C SER A 38 -3.09 -3.57 -17.88
N TYR A 39 -2.89 -2.54 -17.07
CA TYR A 39 -4.00 -1.71 -16.56
C TYR A 39 -4.80 -1.07 -17.71
N GLY A 40 -4.16 -0.74 -18.84
CA GLY A 40 -4.84 -0.22 -20.00
C GLY A 40 -5.84 -1.19 -20.66
N GLU A 41 -5.76 -2.48 -20.37
CA GLU A 41 -6.71 -3.50 -20.81
C GLU A 41 -7.84 -3.73 -19.82
N LEU A 42 -7.74 -3.15 -18.61
CA LEU A 42 -8.69 -3.34 -17.52
C LEU A 42 -9.59 -2.11 -17.39
N PRO A 43 -10.92 -2.25 -17.60
CA PRO A 43 -11.84 -1.16 -17.35
C PRO A 43 -11.72 -0.66 -15.90
N ASP A 44 -11.80 0.66 -15.73
CA ASP A 44 -11.80 1.33 -14.43
C ASP A 44 -10.51 1.21 -13.60
N PHE A 45 -9.44 0.64 -14.18
CA PHE A 45 -8.13 0.64 -13.55
C PHE A 45 -7.42 2.00 -13.74
N PRO A 46 -6.65 2.44 -12.74
CA PRO A 46 -5.99 3.73 -12.82
C PRO A 46 -4.89 3.73 -13.90
N GLN A 47 -4.71 4.88 -14.54
CA GLN A 47 -3.52 5.12 -15.32
C GLN A 47 -2.44 5.69 -14.41
N THR A 48 -1.37 4.93 -14.20
CA THR A 48 -0.24 5.36 -13.38
C THR A 48 0.66 6.29 -14.17
N THR A 49 1.01 7.45 -13.61
CA THR A 49 1.93 8.42 -14.23
C THR A 49 3.26 8.54 -13.51
N VAL A 50 3.37 7.93 -12.33
CA VAL A 50 4.55 7.98 -11.47
C VAL A 50 5.59 6.98 -11.94
N GLY A 51 6.85 7.41 -12.05
CA GLY A 51 7.98 6.55 -12.38
C GLY A 51 8.13 5.39 -11.39
N GLY A 52 8.43 4.19 -11.91
CA GLY A 52 8.55 2.97 -11.10
C GLY A 52 7.25 2.18 -10.93
N HIS A 53 6.11 2.68 -11.47
CA HIS A 53 4.84 1.96 -11.51
C HIS A 53 4.63 1.34 -12.89
N ALA A 54 4.74 0.02 -13.01
CA ALA A 54 4.66 -0.68 -14.30
C ALA A 54 3.22 -0.75 -14.88
N GLY A 55 2.19 -0.46 -14.08
CA GLY A 55 0.79 -0.48 -14.52
C GLY A 55 0.32 -1.87 -14.97
N LYS A 56 0.68 -2.90 -14.24
CA LYS A 56 0.33 -4.30 -14.54
C LYS A 56 -0.33 -4.97 -13.36
N LEU A 57 -1.32 -5.81 -13.65
CA LEU A 57 -1.91 -6.77 -12.71
C LEU A 57 -1.27 -8.14 -12.98
N VAL A 58 -0.57 -8.68 -12.00
CA VAL A 58 0.02 -10.02 -12.05
C VAL A 58 -0.82 -10.98 -11.20
N LEU A 59 -1.36 -12.01 -11.82
CA LEU A 59 -2.12 -13.07 -11.18
C LEU A 59 -1.23 -14.30 -11.04
N GLY A 60 -1.20 -14.91 -9.87
CA GLY A 60 -0.37 -16.10 -9.64
C GLY A 60 -0.36 -16.51 -8.18
N HIS A 61 0.71 -17.18 -7.77
CA HIS A 61 0.84 -17.72 -6.42
C HIS A 61 2.16 -17.30 -5.77
N ILE A 62 2.08 -17.05 -4.45
CA ILE A 62 3.25 -17.02 -3.55
C ILE A 62 3.08 -18.19 -2.58
N GLY A 63 3.94 -19.20 -2.70
CA GLY A 63 3.71 -20.48 -2.00
C GLY A 63 2.34 -21.07 -2.35
N PRO A 64 1.50 -21.42 -1.35
CA PRO A 64 0.15 -21.94 -1.58
C PRO A 64 -0.89 -20.83 -1.86
N THR A 65 -0.57 -19.57 -1.64
CA THR A 65 -1.55 -18.47 -1.62
C THR A 65 -1.76 -17.86 -3.01
N PRO A 66 -2.98 -17.89 -3.56
CA PRO A 66 -3.30 -17.24 -4.81
C PRO A 66 -3.42 -15.71 -4.61
N VAL A 67 -2.64 -14.96 -5.39
CA VAL A 67 -2.50 -13.50 -5.25
C VAL A 67 -2.83 -12.76 -6.53
N ALA A 68 -3.29 -11.51 -6.38
CA ALA A 68 -3.41 -10.52 -7.43
C ALA A 68 -2.51 -9.34 -7.08
N VAL A 69 -1.39 -9.18 -7.78
CA VAL A 69 -0.38 -8.17 -7.48
C VAL A 69 -0.49 -6.99 -8.44
N LEU A 70 -0.74 -5.82 -7.89
CA LEU A 70 -0.78 -4.56 -8.60
C LEU A 70 0.63 -3.94 -8.59
N GLN A 71 1.27 -3.89 -9.76
CA GLN A 71 2.57 -3.22 -9.93
C GLN A 71 2.39 -1.71 -10.10
N GLY A 72 1.99 -1.06 -9.02
CA GLY A 72 1.79 0.38 -8.92
C GLY A 72 0.35 0.77 -8.60
N ARG A 73 0.20 2.05 -8.29
CA ARG A 73 -1.07 2.71 -7.94
C ARG A 73 -1.10 4.11 -8.51
N ALA A 74 -2.30 4.71 -8.56
CA ALA A 74 -2.45 6.14 -8.72
C ALA A 74 -2.47 6.84 -7.35
N HIS A 75 -1.98 8.07 -7.31
CA HIS A 75 -1.91 8.87 -6.09
C HIS A 75 -2.83 10.08 -6.18
N TYR A 76 -3.26 10.54 -5.01
CA TYR A 76 -4.09 11.72 -4.87
C TYR A 76 -3.49 12.94 -5.60
N TYR A 77 -2.18 13.16 -5.48
CA TYR A 77 -1.50 14.32 -6.07
C TYR A 77 -1.46 14.31 -7.61
N GLU A 78 -1.75 13.19 -8.26
CA GLU A 78 -1.73 13.12 -9.74
C GLU A 78 -2.92 13.87 -10.35
N ARG A 79 -4.08 13.86 -9.67
CA ARG A 79 -5.33 14.44 -10.19
C ARG A 79 -6.19 15.13 -9.13
N GLY A 80 -5.78 15.18 -7.86
CA GLY A 80 -6.55 15.71 -6.75
C GLY A 80 -7.78 14.87 -6.38
N ARG A 81 -7.77 13.57 -6.70
CA ARG A 81 -8.88 12.65 -6.45
C ARG A 81 -8.45 11.52 -5.54
N ALA A 82 -9.13 11.37 -4.41
CA ALA A 82 -8.88 10.29 -3.46
C ALA A 82 -9.43 8.93 -3.93
N ASP A 83 -10.36 8.93 -4.87
CA ASP A 83 -11.07 7.75 -5.40
C ASP A 83 -10.40 7.12 -6.64
N GLU A 84 -9.19 7.55 -7.01
CA GLU A 84 -8.48 7.04 -8.21
C GLU A 84 -8.30 5.51 -8.22
N MET A 85 -8.21 4.88 -7.06
CA MET A 85 -8.05 3.43 -6.93
C MET A 85 -9.39 2.68 -6.77
N ASN A 86 -10.54 3.37 -6.79
CA ASN A 86 -11.83 2.76 -6.51
C ASN A 86 -12.15 1.59 -7.45
N GLY A 87 -12.05 1.80 -8.77
CA GLY A 87 -12.34 0.77 -9.75
C GLY A 87 -11.45 -0.47 -9.60
N ALA A 88 -10.16 -0.28 -9.28
CA ALA A 88 -9.24 -1.39 -9.06
C ALA A 88 -9.58 -2.17 -7.78
N ILE A 89 -9.88 -1.48 -6.68
CA ILE A 89 -10.22 -2.12 -5.40
C ILE A 89 -11.54 -2.88 -5.50
N ASP A 90 -12.59 -2.27 -6.05
CA ASP A 90 -13.89 -2.92 -6.27
C ASP A 90 -13.75 -4.16 -7.16
N ALA A 91 -12.93 -4.05 -8.18
CA ALA A 91 -12.68 -5.13 -9.10
C ALA A 91 -11.94 -6.31 -8.43
N LEU A 92 -10.96 -6.04 -7.57
CA LEU A 92 -10.24 -7.08 -6.81
C LEU A 92 -11.17 -7.78 -5.80
N ALA A 93 -12.01 -7.02 -5.08
CA ALA A 93 -13.04 -7.58 -4.22
C ALA A 93 -14.02 -8.48 -5.03
N GLY A 94 -14.43 -8.02 -6.21
CA GLY A 94 -15.29 -8.78 -7.13
C GLY A 94 -14.65 -10.05 -7.71
N LEU A 95 -13.32 -10.14 -7.76
CA LEU A 95 -12.57 -11.36 -8.11
C LEU A 95 -12.48 -12.36 -6.96
N GLY A 96 -12.85 -11.96 -5.74
CA GLY A 96 -12.81 -12.80 -4.55
C GLY A 96 -11.63 -12.53 -3.63
N CYS A 97 -10.91 -11.44 -3.79
CA CYS A 97 -9.90 -11.04 -2.82
C CYS A 97 -10.57 -10.67 -1.49
N GLU A 98 -10.17 -11.36 -0.44
CA GLU A 98 -10.66 -11.15 0.93
C GLU A 98 -9.79 -10.15 1.69
N THR A 99 -8.53 -10.00 1.28
CA THR A 99 -7.52 -9.14 1.93
C THR A 99 -6.83 -8.24 0.91
N LEU A 100 -6.65 -6.97 1.30
CA LEU A 100 -5.76 -6.02 0.66
C LEU A 100 -4.48 -5.89 1.49
N LEU A 101 -3.35 -6.32 0.93
CA LEU A 101 -2.02 -6.10 1.47
C LEU A 101 -1.37 -4.94 0.71
N GLN A 102 -1.00 -3.87 1.40
CA GLN A 102 -0.44 -2.69 0.78
C GLN A 102 1.02 -2.48 1.18
N THR A 103 1.78 -1.89 0.28
CA THR A 103 3.10 -1.37 0.60
C THR A 103 3.25 0.08 0.16
N ASN A 104 4.10 0.83 0.84
CA ASN A 104 4.46 2.19 0.47
C ASN A 104 5.90 2.52 0.86
N ALA A 105 6.44 3.58 0.27
CA ALA A 105 7.60 4.30 0.76
C ALA A 105 7.12 5.40 1.72
N ALA A 106 7.80 5.60 2.84
CA ALA A 106 7.40 6.56 3.85
C ALA A 106 8.61 7.29 4.48
N GLY A 107 8.37 8.50 4.98
CA GLY A 107 9.29 9.25 5.81
C GLY A 107 9.10 8.89 7.30
N SER A 108 10.16 8.51 7.97
CA SER A 108 10.13 8.19 9.39
C SER A 108 10.10 9.43 10.27
N LEU A 109 9.23 9.47 11.27
CA LEU A 109 9.19 10.49 12.31
C LEU A 109 9.96 10.07 13.58
N ARG A 110 10.59 8.90 13.56
CA ARG A 110 11.29 8.29 14.70
C ARG A 110 12.77 8.05 14.39
N LEU A 111 13.67 8.44 15.29
CA LEU A 111 15.11 8.21 15.12
C LEU A 111 15.50 6.72 15.26
N ASP A 112 14.72 5.95 16.02
CA ASP A 112 14.91 4.51 16.19
C ASP A 112 14.36 3.68 15.00
N MET A 113 13.72 4.34 14.03
CA MET A 113 13.20 3.73 12.82
C MET A 113 13.92 4.32 11.58
N PRO A 114 15.17 3.94 11.32
CA PRO A 114 15.99 4.53 10.28
C PRO A 114 15.55 4.15 8.86
N PRO A 115 16.00 4.88 7.82
CA PRO A 115 15.84 4.45 6.43
C PRO A 115 16.35 3.01 6.24
N GLY A 116 15.58 2.22 5.49
CA GLY A 116 15.79 0.78 5.29
C GLY A 116 14.97 -0.10 6.24
N SER A 117 14.45 0.43 7.36
CA SER A 117 13.57 -0.35 8.23
C SER A 117 12.16 -0.49 7.66
N ALA A 118 11.45 -1.54 8.09
CA ALA A 118 10.04 -1.75 7.81
C ALA A 118 9.16 -1.24 8.98
N MET A 119 7.93 -0.81 8.68
CA MET A 119 6.90 -0.55 9.68
C MET A 119 5.59 -1.19 9.25
N VAL A 120 5.05 -2.07 10.07
CA VAL A 120 3.66 -2.54 9.92
C VAL A 120 2.73 -1.44 10.40
N ILE A 121 1.82 -1.01 9.55
CA ILE A 121 0.85 0.04 9.88
C ILE A 121 -0.25 -0.57 10.75
N THR A 122 -0.47 0.01 11.92
CA THR A 122 -1.52 -0.39 12.86
C THR A 122 -2.74 0.54 12.81
N ASP A 123 -2.53 1.80 12.40
CA ASP A 123 -3.58 2.79 12.22
C ASP A 123 -3.11 3.90 11.29
N HIS A 124 -4.02 4.79 10.89
CA HIS A 124 -3.65 5.96 10.11
C HIS A 124 -4.37 7.25 10.54
N ILE A 125 -3.73 8.37 10.22
CA ILE A 125 -4.32 9.70 10.32
C ILE A 125 -4.52 10.24 8.90
N ASN A 126 -5.77 10.47 8.50
CA ASN A 126 -6.09 11.16 7.25
C ASN A 126 -5.97 12.69 7.47
N PHE A 127 -4.80 13.24 7.17
CA PHE A 127 -4.53 14.66 7.38
C PHE A 127 -4.94 15.55 6.19
N THR A 128 -5.18 14.94 5.01
CA THR A 128 -5.59 15.69 3.81
C THR A 128 -7.04 16.16 3.87
N GLY A 129 -7.89 15.51 4.67
CA GLY A 129 -9.34 15.68 4.65
C GLY A 129 -10.03 15.15 3.39
N GLY A 130 -9.28 14.66 2.41
CA GLY A 130 -9.84 13.94 1.24
C GLY A 130 -10.42 12.59 1.67
N ASN A 131 -11.61 12.24 1.13
CA ASN A 131 -12.20 10.92 1.38
C ASN A 131 -12.62 10.29 0.06
N PRO A 132 -12.15 9.07 -0.26
CA PRO A 132 -12.47 8.41 -1.52
C PRO A 132 -13.95 8.04 -1.67
N LEU A 133 -14.73 8.12 -0.59
CA LEU A 133 -16.17 7.85 -0.60
C LEU A 133 -17.03 9.09 -0.84
N PHE A 134 -16.43 10.27 -1.12
CA PHE A 134 -17.20 11.43 -1.54
C PHE A 134 -17.95 11.15 -2.83
N GLY A 135 -19.27 11.35 -2.81
CA GLY A 135 -20.13 11.06 -3.97
C GLY A 135 -20.45 9.60 -4.19
N VAL A 136 -19.90 8.67 -3.42
CA VAL A 136 -20.22 7.24 -3.53
C VAL A 136 -21.60 6.96 -2.95
N GLY A 137 -22.50 6.45 -3.80
CA GLY A 137 -23.81 5.91 -3.44
C GLY A 137 -24.74 6.87 -2.68
N SER A 138 -25.89 6.35 -2.28
CA SER A 138 -26.85 7.01 -1.40
C SER A 138 -27.18 6.10 -0.21
N GLY A 139 -27.61 6.70 0.91
CA GLY A 139 -28.01 5.96 2.11
C GLY A 139 -26.84 5.55 3.02
N ASN A 140 -27.13 4.61 3.94
CA ASN A 140 -26.20 4.29 5.04
C ASN A 140 -25.01 3.42 4.63
N LYS A 141 -25.04 2.77 3.48
CA LYS A 141 -23.94 1.88 3.00
C LYS A 141 -22.63 2.60 2.71
N ARG A 142 -22.65 3.93 2.55
CA ARG A 142 -21.43 4.73 2.35
C ARG A 142 -20.62 4.99 3.63
N PHE A 143 -21.21 4.78 4.81
CA PHE A 143 -20.52 4.92 6.08
C PHE A 143 -19.78 3.63 6.41
N VAL A 144 -18.49 3.73 6.60
CA VAL A 144 -17.59 2.58 6.83
C VAL A 144 -17.01 2.69 8.23
N ASP A 145 -17.06 1.60 8.96
CA ASP A 145 -16.37 1.48 10.24
C ASP A 145 -14.87 1.35 10.00
N MET A 146 -14.10 2.27 10.58
CA MET A 146 -12.65 2.31 10.51
C MET A 146 -11.97 1.88 11.81
N VAL A 147 -12.73 1.38 12.79
CA VAL A 147 -12.13 0.67 13.94
C VAL A 147 -11.46 -0.58 13.40
N ASP A 148 -10.23 -0.84 13.83
CA ASP A 148 -9.39 -1.91 13.28
C ASP A 148 -9.31 -1.88 11.73
N ALA A 149 -9.12 -0.67 11.18
CA ALA A 149 -8.99 -0.48 9.74
C ALA A 149 -7.89 -1.37 9.15
N TYR A 150 -6.82 -1.58 9.89
CA TYR A 150 -5.80 -2.60 9.66
C TYR A 150 -6.10 -3.79 10.56
N ASP A 151 -6.38 -4.96 9.97
CA ASP A 151 -6.83 -6.15 10.69
C ASP A 151 -5.78 -6.61 11.73
N PRO A 152 -6.11 -6.67 13.05
CA PRO A 152 -5.13 -6.97 14.09
C PRO A 152 -4.49 -8.36 13.95
N THR A 153 -5.20 -9.32 13.35
CA THR A 153 -4.66 -10.67 13.10
C THR A 153 -3.59 -10.62 12.01
N LEU A 154 -3.84 -9.86 10.94
CA LEU A 154 -2.88 -9.69 9.85
C LEU A 154 -1.65 -8.87 10.31
N VAL A 155 -1.86 -7.82 11.10
CA VAL A 155 -0.78 -7.04 11.74
C VAL A 155 0.13 -7.97 12.55
N LYS A 156 -0.47 -8.78 13.44
CA LYS A 156 0.29 -9.75 14.26
C LYS A 156 1.05 -10.76 13.39
N SER A 157 0.42 -11.26 12.32
CA SER A 157 1.06 -12.22 11.42
C SER A 157 2.25 -11.60 10.68
N LEU A 158 2.15 -10.34 10.22
CA LEU A 158 3.27 -9.61 9.62
C LEU A 158 4.43 -9.41 10.60
N LEU A 159 4.14 -9.00 11.83
CA LEU A 159 5.18 -8.83 12.86
C LEU A 159 5.86 -10.16 13.22
N MET A 160 5.11 -11.26 13.26
CA MET A 160 5.67 -12.60 13.46
C MET A 160 6.57 -13.03 12.28
N ALA A 161 6.15 -12.80 11.05
CA ALA A 161 6.95 -13.08 9.85
C ALA A 161 8.24 -12.25 9.83
N ALA A 162 8.18 -10.94 10.20
CA ALA A 162 9.35 -10.10 10.33
C ALA A 162 10.34 -10.64 11.37
N LYS A 163 9.85 -11.06 12.53
CA LYS A 163 10.67 -11.67 13.60
C LYS A 163 11.33 -12.97 13.13
N GLN A 164 10.59 -13.85 12.45
CA GLN A 164 11.12 -15.11 11.89
C GLN A 164 12.22 -14.85 10.86
N ALA A 165 12.07 -13.81 10.06
CA ALA A 165 13.06 -13.41 9.05
C ALA A 165 14.22 -12.59 9.59
N ASN A 166 14.23 -12.25 10.90
CA ASN A 166 15.19 -11.34 11.52
C ASN A 166 15.27 -9.98 10.78
N ILE A 167 14.11 -9.42 10.45
CA ILE A 167 13.96 -8.12 9.78
C ILE A 167 13.73 -7.05 10.83
N LEU A 168 14.45 -5.90 10.72
CA LEU A 168 14.18 -4.72 11.53
C LEU A 168 12.80 -4.16 11.15
N CYS A 169 11.81 -4.43 11.97
CA CYS A 169 10.42 -4.07 11.72
C CYS A 169 9.82 -3.45 12.98
N HIS A 170 9.18 -2.32 12.78
CA HIS A 170 8.42 -1.58 13.79
C HIS A 170 6.92 -1.71 13.54
N GLU A 171 6.12 -1.24 14.47
CA GLU A 171 4.70 -0.97 14.28
C GLU A 171 4.42 0.51 14.55
N GLY A 172 3.38 1.07 13.93
CA GLY A 172 3.09 2.48 14.13
C GLY A 172 1.94 3.03 13.29
N VAL A 173 1.67 4.30 13.53
CA VAL A 173 0.62 5.09 12.89
C VAL A 173 1.16 5.82 11.67
N TYR A 174 0.50 5.65 10.53
CA TYR A 174 0.83 6.30 9.28
C TYR A 174 -0.03 7.56 9.09
N MET A 175 0.58 8.72 8.79
CA MET A 175 -0.17 9.93 8.44
C MET A 175 -0.13 10.19 6.95
N TRP A 176 -1.33 10.33 6.35
CA TRP A 176 -1.48 10.62 4.94
C TRP A 176 -1.52 12.11 4.66
N PHE A 177 -0.52 12.60 3.93
CA PHE A 177 -0.46 13.92 3.32
C PHE A 177 -0.80 13.86 1.83
N SER A 178 -1.31 14.97 1.29
CA SER A 178 -1.72 15.03 -0.11
C SER A 178 -0.57 14.87 -1.11
N GLY A 179 0.60 15.43 -0.80
CA GLY A 179 1.65 15.64 -1.80
C GLY A 179 1.23 16.68 -2.85
N PRO A 180 2.02 16.85 -3.96
CA PRO A 180 3.32 16.23 -4.23
C PRO A 180 4.49 16.90 -3.50
N SER A 181 4.29 18.03 -2.78
CA SER A 181 5.33 18.61 -1.93
C SER A 181 5.60 17.72 -0.72
N PHE A 182 6.86 17.55 -0.36
CA PHE A 182 7.20 17.01 0.95
C PHE A 182 6.74 17.98 2.04
N GLU A 183 6.54 17.43 3.22
CA GLU A 183 6.09 18.15 4.39
C GLU A 183 7.18 19.15 4.85
N THR A 184 6.74 20.28 5.39
CA THR A 184 7.64 21.22 6.07
C THR A 184 8.04 20.68 7.44
N PRO A 185 9.17 21.14 8.03
CA PRO A 185 9.53 20.79 9.41
C PRO A 185 8.44 21.11 10.44
N ALA A 186 7.59 22.13 10.18
CA ALA A 186 6.47 22.48 11.06
C ALA A 186 5.34 21.47 10.98
N GLU A 187 5.00 21.00 9.77
CA GLU A 187 4.03 19.93 9.55
C GLU A 187 4.49 18.61 10.18
N ILE A 188 5.79 18.28 10.10
CA ILE A 188 6.35 17.10 10.75
C ILE A 188 6.28 17.19 12.28
N ARG A 189 6.53 18.38 12.87
CA ARG A 189 6.32 18.57 14.31
C ARG A 189 4.86 18.38 14.70
N ALA A 190 3.93 18.90 13.89
CA ALA A 190 2.48 18.72 14.12
C ALA A 190 2.09 17.22 13.99
N ALA A 191 2.58 16.51 12.96
CA ALA A 191 2.33 15.10 12.78
C ALA A 191 2.77 14.26 14.00
N ARG A 192 3.96 14.53 14.54
CA ARG A 192 4.44 13.87 15.78
C ARG A 192 3.55 14.16 16.99
N ILE A 193 3.09 15.40 17.17
CA ILE A 193 2.18 15.77 18.26
C ILE A 193 0.86 15.02 18.13
N LEU A 194 0.36 14.81 16.90
CA LEU A 194 -0.86 14.07 16.62
C LEU A 194 -0.69 12.56 16.74
N GLY A 195 0.52 12.06 16.97
CA GLY A 195 0.80 10.65 17.22
C GLY A 195 1.19 9.83 15.99
N ALA A 196 1.61 10.47 14.89
CA ALA A 196 2.13 9.76 13.73
C ALA A 196 3.58 9.28 13.95
N ASP A 197 3.88 8.09 13.42
CA ASP A 197 5.22 7.47 13.40
C ASP A 197 5.87 7.56 12.02
N ALA A 198 5.07 7.63 10.96
CA ALA A 198 5.52 7.77 9.58
C ALA A 198 4.56 8.64 8.77
N VAL A 199 5.09 9.27 7.71
CA VAL A 199 4.30 10.09 6.77
C VAL A 199 4.47 9.62 5.34
N GLY A 200 3.44 9.82 4.53
CA GLY A 200 3.50 9.57 3.09
C GLY A 200 2.22 10.00 2.37
N MET A 201 2.15 9.70 1.08
CA MET A 201 1.17 10.31 0.16
C MET A 201 0.20 9.29 -0.47
N SER A 202 -0.02 8.12 0.18
CA SER A 202 -0.83 7.00 -0.35
C SER A 202 -1.52 6.23 0.77
N THR A 203 -2.00 5.02 0.49
CA THR A 203 -2.38 3.96 1.45
C THR A 203 -3.69 4.20 2.20
N ALA A 204 -3.91 5.36 2.82
CA ALA A 204 -5.15 5.64 3.55
C ALA A 204 -6.39 5.63 2.62
N PRO A 205 -6.37 6.22 1.42
CA PRO A 205 -7.51 6.13 0.51
C PRO A 205 -7.86 4.70 0.13
N GLU A 206 -6.85 3.89 -0.23
CA GLU A 206 -7.06 2.48 -0.61
C GLU A 206 -7.54 1.65 0.59
N THR A 207 -7.08 1.97 1.81
CA THR A 207 -7.58 1.34 3.03
C THR A 207 -9.07 1.61 3.23
N ILE A 208 -9.51 2.87 3.06
CA ILE A 208 -10.92 3.25 3.16
C ILE A 208 -11.77 2.52 2.10
N LEU A 209 -11.29 2.48 0.86
CA LEU A 209 -11.96 1.78 -0.24
C LEU A 209 -12.06 0.27 0.02
N ALA A 210 -11.00 -0.38 0.47
CA ALA A 210 -10.98 -1.80 0.77
C ALA A 210 -11.92 -2.15 1.93
N ARG A 211 -11.93 -1.33 2.98
CA ARG A 211 -12.89 -1.49 4.09
C ARG A 211 -14.33 -1.31 3.61
N HIS A 212 -14.60 -0.36 2.72
CA HIS A 212 -15.91 -0.19 2.10
C HIS A 212 -16.31 -1.40 1.26
N ALA A 213 -15.38 -2.01 0.54
CA ALA A 213 -15.59 -3.24 -0.23
C ALA A 213 -15.68 -4.52 0.65
N GLY A 214 -15.54 -4.40 1.99
CA GLY A 214 -15.62 -5.53 2.93
C GLY A 214 -14.34 -6.35 3.05
N MET A 215 -13.21 -5.85 2.53
CA MET A 215 -11.92 -6.53 2.63
C MET A 215 -11.26 -6.26 3.98
N LYS A 216 -10.46 -7.21 4.45
CA LYS A 216 -9.45 -7.00 5.48
C LYS A 216 -8.28 -6.23 4.90
N VAL A 217 -7.59 -5.43 5.71
CA VAL A 217 -6.44 -4.65 5.25
C VAL A 217 -5.23 -4.90 6.14
N ALA A 218 -4.07 -4.99 5.50
CA ALA A 218 -2.77 -4.92 6.13
C ALA A 218 -1.84 -4.03 5.29
N ALA A 219 -0.91 -3.34 5.92
CA ALA A 219 0.01 -2.48 5.19
C ALA A 219 1.40 -2.45 5.84
N VAL A 220 2.43 -2.35 4.98
CA VAL A 220 3.82 -2.24 5.38
C VAL A 220 4.45 -1.03 4.70
N SER A 221 5.02 -0.14 5.50
CA SER A 221 5.84 0.97 5.03
C SER A 221 7.32 0.57 4.99
N LEU A 222 8.00 0.91 3.90
CA LEU A 222 9.47 0.93 3.85
C LEU A 222 9.93 2.36 4.16
N MET A 223 10.69 2.54 5.23
CA MET A 223 11.26 3.84 5.54
C MET A 223 12.36 4.18 4.54
N THR A 224 12.17 5.26 3.79
CA THR A 224 13.11 5.69 2.74
C THR A 224 13.98 6.87 3.18
N ASN A 225 13.49 7.63 4.14
CA ASN A 225 14.15 8.82 4.68
C ASN A 225 13.63 9.12 6.08
N TYR A 226 14.35 9.91 6.82
CA TYR A 226 13.77 10.65 7.93
C TYR A 226 12.94 11.82 7.41
N ALA A 227 11.81 12.08 8.03
CA ALA A 227 10.92 13.19 7.66
C ALA A 227 11.60 14.55 7.85
N ALA A 228 11.09 15.57 7.17
CA ALA A 228 11.69 16.90 7.10
C ALA A 228 11.98 17.50 8.50
N GLY A 229 13.20 17.97 8.71
CA GLY A 229 13.63 18.60 9.95
C GLY A 229 13.92 17.67 11.11
N LEU A 230 13.82 16.33 10.92
CA LEU A 230 14.20 15.37 11.95
C LEU A 230 15.73 15.21 12.02
N VAL A 231 16.37 15.25 10.86
CA VAL A 231 17.83 15.27 10.69
C VAL A 231 18.21 16.38 9.70
N PRO A 232 19.46 16.89 9.72
CA PRO A 232 19.92 17.83 8.69
C PRO A 232 19.86 17.20 7.28
N GLY A 233 19.47 17.98 6.28
CA GLY A 233 19.46 17.56 4.87
C GLY A 233 18.24 18.05 4.12
N THR A 234 18.20 17.71 2.81
CA THR A 234 17.09 17.97 1.90
C THR A 234 16.45 16.65 1.46
N LEU A 235 15.20 16.69 1.11
CA LEU A 235 14.46 15.53 0.58
C LEU A 235 14.30 15.67 -0.93
N ALA A 236 14.52 14.57 -1.65
CA ALA A 236 14.29 14.48 -3.09
C ALA A 236 13.64 13.15 -3.45
N HIS A 237 12.70 13.20 -4.40
CA HIS A 237 11.93 12.02 -4.81
C HIS A 237 12.83 10.91 -5.38
N ASP A 238 13.83 11.28 -6.20
CA ASP A 238 14.77 10.31 -6.78
C ASP A 238 15.60 9.59 -5.73
N GLN A 239 16.01 10.30 -4.66
CA GLN A 239 16.70 9.70 -3.52
C GLN A 239 15.80 8.71 -2.77
N THR A 240 14.53 9.08 -2.59
CA THR A 240 13.53 8.21 -1.96
C THR A 240 13.35 6.91 -2.76
N ILE A 241 13.24 6.99 -4.09
CA ILE A 241 13.15 5.82 -4.97
C ILE A 241 14.42 4.98 -4.91
N ALA A 242 15.60 5.60 -4.94
CA ALA A 242 16.88 4.89 -4.88
C ALA A 242 17.04 4.11 -3.58
N VAL A 243 16.71 4.72 -2.44
CA VAL A 243 16.72 4.05 -1.12
C VAL A 243 15.66 2.94 -1.08
N ALA A 244 14.44 3.21 -1.56
CA ALA A 244 13.39 2.18 -1.62
C ALA A 244 13.85 0.97 -2.43
N SER A 245 14.45 1.16 -3.59
CA SER A 245 14.94 0.07 -4.45
C SER A 245 16.06 -0.73 -3.78
N SER A 246 17.02 -0.07 -3.15
CA SER A 246 18.17 -0.72 -2.49
C SER A 246 17.78 -1.46 -1.21
N ALA A 247 16.80 -0.94 -0.44
CA ALA A 247 16.36 -1.48 0.84
C ALA A 247 15.14 -2.41 0.72
N SER A 248 14.59 -2.62 -0.48
CA SER A 248 13.37 -3.40 -0.69
C SER A 248 13.48 -4.88 -0.32
N GLY A 249 14.68 -5.44 -0.25
CA GLY A 249 14.93 -6.86 -0.05
C GLY A 249 14.26 -7.43 1.20
N ASP A 250 14.36 -6.73 2.32
CA ASP A 250 13.77 -7.16 3.58
C ASP A 250 12.23 -7.10 3.54
N VAL A 251 11.67 -6.02 3.00
CA VAL A 251 10.21 -5.92 2.85
C VAL A 251 9.68 -6.99 1.89
N ARG A 252 10.35 -7.25 0.76
CA ARG A 252 9.98 -8.33 -0.18
C ARG A 252 10.01 -9.69 0.51
N ARG A 253 11.05 -9.98 1.30
CA ARG A 253 11.17 -11.21 2.09
C ARG A 253 10.06 -11.32 3.13
N LEU A 254 9.71 -10.21 3.81
CA LEU A 254 8.60 -10.14 4.74
C LEU A 254 7.27 -10.49 4.07
N LEU A 255 6.95 -9.83 2.94
CA LEU A 255 5.72 -10.08 2.19
C LEU A 255 5.62 -11.53 1.73
N ARG A 256 6.71 -12.10 1.22
CA ARG A 256 6.76 -13.49 0.79
C ARG A 256 6.44 -14.43 1.95
N LEU A 257 7.14 -14.31 3.07
CA LEU A 257 6.93 -15.18 4.24
C LEU A 257 5.50 -15.04 4.80
N PHE A 258 4.97 -13.83 4.85
CA PHE A 258 3.59 -13.61 5.25
C PHE A 258 2.61 -14.33 4.31
N LEU A 259 2.79 -14.19 3.00
CA LEU A 259 1.90 -14.81 2.01
C LEU A 259 2.04 -16.34 1.93
N GLU A 260 3.23 -16.88 2.18
CA GLU A 260 3.45 -18.34 2.25
C GLU A 260 2.71 -18.98 3.44
N GLN A 261 2.42 -18.20 4.49
CA GLN A 261 1.76 -18.65 5.73
C GLN A 261 0.29 -18.21 5.81
N TYR A 262 -0.19 -17.44 4.84
CA TYR A 262 -1.57 -16.92 4.78
C TYR A 262 -2.58 -18.09 4.51
#